data_f15edb3a920efbb1874070265be428ec
#
_entry.id   f15edb3a920efbb1874070265be428ec
#
_cell.length_a   1.000
_cell.length_b   1.000
_cell.length_c   1.000
_cell.angle_alpha   90.00
_cell.angle_beta   90.00
_cell.angle_gamma   90.00
#
_symmetry.space_group_name_H-M   'P 1'
#
loop_
_entity.id
_entity.type
_entity.pdbx_description
1 polymer ?
#
loop_
_entity_poly.entity_id
_entity_poly.type
_entity_poly.pdbx_seq_one_letter_code
_entity_poly.pdbx_strand_id
1 'polypeptide(L)'
;MKKGTFFRGFLLGAAIFGCAVALSAKDKKKEAASTGEQDRKYWADLLYKISEPVLSNMSRGELVKNMELELSPTWDGRSKTVSYMEAFGRLMAGLAPWLALPEDDTQEGKQRKQLLEWALKSYANAVNPDSPDYLEWKREGQPLVDAAYIANSFLRAPKQLWEPLDDATKQRFIEEFKGLRRVPQFSTNWLLFCAMLETFLASVGADYDEDRISYALRKIEEWYVGDGWYSDGPRFAFDYYNSFVIHPMYVEILEVLAGKKTINTKGFEPALKRMQR
;
A
#
# COMPACT_ATOMS: atom_id res chain seq x y z
N MET A 1 42.28 -28.61 71.94
CA MET A 1 42.09 -29.99 72.57
C MET A 1 41.33 -30.86 71.58
N LYS A 2 41.93 -32.02 71.30
CA LYS A 2 41.38 -33.29 70.82
C LYS A 2 40.60 -33.31 69.52
N LYS A 3 41.20 -33.82 68.42
CA LYS A 3 41.20 -35.26 68.05
C LYS A 3 39.80 -35.67 67.55
N GLY A 4 39.55 -36.25 66.43
CA GLY A 4 40.34 -37.09 65.56
C GLY A 4 39.42 -37.97 64.77
N THR A 5 39.94 -38.48 63.73
CA THR A 5 39.86 -39.86 63.20
C THR A 5 38.73 -40.23 62.25
N PHE A 6 39.08 -40.44 61.00
CA PHE A 6 39.05 -41.66 60.23
C PHE A 6 37.71 -42.43 60.11
N PHE A 7 37.26 -42.69 58.91
CA PHE A 7 37.08 -44.05 58.34
C PHE A 7 36.59 -43.94 56.88
N ARG A 8 37.41 -44.38 55.93
CA ARG A 8 37.27 -45.55 55.05
C ARG A 8 35.85 -45.79 54.46
N GLY A 9 35.63 -45.49 53.21
CA GLY A 9 35.66 -46.44 52.10
C GLY A 9 34.46 -47.32 51.99
N PHE A 10 33.65 -47.11 51.00
CA PHE A 10 32.93 -48.17 50.32
C PHE A 10 32.74 -47.78 48.83
N LEU A 11 33.47 -48.54 48.02
CA LEU A 11 33.19 -48.59 46.57
C LEU A 11 31.93 -49.43 46.39
N LEU A 12 30.89 -48.84 45.82
CA LEU A 12 29.84 -49.61 45.17
C LEU A 12 29.55 -49.00 43.86
N GLY A 13 29.77 -49.73 42.81
CA GLY A 13 29.54 -49.36 41.44
C GLY A 13 28.04 -49.13 41.21
N ALA A 14 27.73 -47.95 40.71
CA ALA A 14 26.45 -47.66 40.11
C ALA A 14 26.64 -47.76 38.61
N ALA A 15 26.06 -48.80 38.04
CA ALA A 15 25.93 -48.94 36.60
C ALA A 15 25.16 -47.74 36.02
N ILE A 16 25.84 -46.94 35.24
CA ILE A 16 25.20 -45.85 34.51
C ILE A 16 24.42 -46.49 33.36
N PHE A 17 23.11 -46.62 33.53
CA PHE A 17 22.19 -46.83 32.42
C PHE A 17 22.13 -45.56 31.63
N GLY A 18 22.97 -45.46 30.61
CA GLY A 18 22.89 -44.42 29.61
C GLY A 18 21.63 -44.65 28.76
N CYS A 19 20.53 -44.00 29.13
CA CYS A 19 19.40 -43.83 28.22
C CYS A 19 19.84 -42.86 27.13
N ALA A 20 20.36 -43.38 26.03
CA ALA A 20 20.52 -42.65 24.80
C ALA A 20 19.11 -42.34 24.29
N VAL A 21 18.60 -41.18 24.67
CA VAL A 21 17.47 -40.57 23.96
C VAL A 21 18.01 -40.19 22.59
N ALA A 22 17.83 -41.09 21.62
CA ALA A 22 17.99 -40.74 20.21
C ALA A 22 16.95 -39.69 19.89
N LEU A 23 17.32 -38.40 20.01
CA LEU A 23 16.64 -37.31 19.38
C LEU A 23 16.73 -37.59 17.87
N SER A 24 15.67 -38.19 17.34
CA SER A 24 15.43 -38.21 15.91
C SER A 24 15.35 -36.74 15.44
N ALA A 25 16.47 -36.19 15.03
CA ALA A 25 16.50 -35.03 14.22
C ALA A 25 15.77 -35.42 12.94
N LYS A 26 14.47 -35.11 12.87
CA LYS A 26 13.79 -35.06 11.58
C LYS A 26 14.62 -34.11 10.73
N ASP A 27 15.30 -34.67 9.74
CA ASP A 27 15.90 -33.90 8.66
C ASP A 27 14.83 -32.97 8.14
N LYS A 28 14.86 -31.73 8.61
CA LYS A 28 14.21 -30.64 7.88
C LYS A 28 14.95 -30.62 6.55
N LYS A 29 14.36 -31.23 5.50
CA LYS A 29 14.77 -30.97 4.15
C LYS A 29 14.96 -29.45 4.08
N LYS A 30 16.20 -28.99 3.88
CA LYS A 30 16.45 -27.61 3.49
C LYS A 30 15.65 -27.42 2.22
N GLU A 31 14.54 -26.70 2.31
CA GLU A 31 13.85 -26.24 1.11
C GLU A 31 14.92 -25.56 0.25
N ALA A 32 15.08 -26.06 -0.97
CA ALA A 32 15.97 -25.42 -1.92
C ALA A 32 15.53 -23.96 -2.04
N ALA A 33 16.47 -23.03 -1.97
CA ALA A 33 16.17 -21.62 -2.16
C ALA A 33 15.42 -21.46 -3.49
N SER A 34 14.29 -20.75 -3.46
CA SER A 34 13.51 -20.46 -4.67
C SER A 34 14.36 -19.67 -5.66
N THR A 35 14.10 -19.88 -6.94
CA THR A 35 14.72 -19.04 -7.98
C THR A 35 13.92 -17.74 -8.14
N GLY A 36 14.55 -16.68 -8.66
CA GLY A 36 13.84 -15.43 -8.93
C GLY A 36 12.64 -15.59 -9.88
N GLU A 37 12.67 -16.59 -10.75
CA GLU A 37 11.53 -16.93 -11.61
C GLU A 37 10.38 -17.55 -10.81
N GLN A 38 10.68 -18.45 -9.88
CA GLN A 38 9.68 -19.06 -8.99
C GLN A 38 9.08 -18.02 -8.07
N ASP A 39 9.89 -17.10 -7.53
CA ASP A 39 9.43 -16.01 -6.67
C ASP A 39 8.51 -15.07 -7.46
N ARG A 40 8.90 -14.70 -8.69
CA ARG A 40 8.08 -13.87 -9.56
C ARG A 40 6.72 -14.51 -9.85
N LYS A 41 6.72 -15.80 -10.19
CA LYS A 41 5.47 -16.53 -10.41
C LYS A 41 4.59 -16.54 -9.16
N TYR A 42 5.17 -16.80 -7.99
CA TYR A 42 4.44 -16.78 -6.73
C TYR A 42 3.79 -15.41 -6.47
N TRP A 43 4.53 -14.33 -6.66
CA TRP A 43 4.01 -12.97 -6.45
C TRP A 43 2.94 -12.60 -7.46
N ALA A 44 3.09 -12.96 -8.73
CA ALA A 44 2.07 -12.73 -9.76
C ALA A 44 0.77 -13.52 -9.47
N ASP A 45 0.89 -14.80 -9.12
CA ASP A 45 -0.26 -15.64 -8.74
C ASP A 45 -0.97 -15.10 -7.48
N LEU A 46 -0.21 -14.64 -6.49
CA LEU A 46 -0.76 -14.04 -5.26
C LEU A 46 -1.49 -12.74 -5.58
N LEU A 47 -0.90 -11.88 -6.38
CA LEU A 47 -1.51 -10.62 -6.81
C LEU A 47 -2.81 -10.86 -7.57
N TYR A 48 -2.83 -11.82 -8.49
CA TYR A 48 -4.06 -12.22 -9.17
C TYR A 48 -5.14 -12.72 -8.19
N LYS A 49 -4.75 -13.60 -7.27
CA LYS A 49 -5.66 -14.17 -6.27
C LYS A 49 -6.29 -13.11 -5.35
N ILE A 50 -5.55 -12.07 -5.02
CA ILE A 50 -6.06 -10.95 -4.21
C ILE A 50 -6.96 -10.04 -5.05
N SER A 51 -6.61 -9.81 -6.32
CA SER A 51 -7.28 -8.86 -7.20
C SER A 51 -8.61 -9.38 -7.75
N GLU A 52 -8.65 -10.66 -8.10
CA GLU A 52 -9.79 -11.30 -8.78
C GLU A 52 -11.11 -11.10 -8.01
N PRO A 53 -11.25 -11.44 -6.72
CA PRO A 53 -12.53 -11.32 -6.03
C PRO A 53 -13.03 -9.87 -5.92
N VAL A 54 -12.13 -8.89 -5.79
CA VAL A 54 -12.49 -7.47 -5.72
C VAL A 54 -12.95 -6.97 -7.09
N LEU A 55 -12.12 -7.12 -8.11
CA LEU A 55 -12.38 -6.54 -9.42
C LEU A 55 -13.48 -7.27 -10.19
N SER A 56 -13.57 -8.61 -10.08
CA SER A 56 -14.64 -9.35 -10.73
C SER A 56 -16.02 -8.95 -10.20
N ASN A 57 -16.16 -8.74 -8.90
CA ASN A 57 -17.41 -8.28 -8.30
C ASN A 57 -17.68 -6.80 -8.62
N MET A 58 -16.73 -5.93 -8.38
CA MET A 58 -16.91 -4.50 -8.59
C MET A 58 -17.16 -4.12 -10.05
N SER A 59 -16.60 -4.88 -11.00
CA SER A 59 -16.87 -4.70 -12.44
C SER A 59 -18.33 -4.93 -12.82
N ARG A 60 -19.08 -5.64 -11.99
CA ARG A 60 -20.52 -5.94 -12.17
C ARG A 60 -21.43 -5.17 -11.22
N GLY A 61 -20.88 -4.27 -10.38
CA GLY A 61 -21.65 -3.57 -9.36
C GLY A 61 -22.10 -4.49 -8.21
N GLU A 62 -21.31 -5.49 -7.87
CA GLU A 62 -21.64 -6.51 -6.87
C GLU A 62 -20.65 -6.59 -5.70
N LEU A 63 -19.67 -5.66 -5.59
CA LEU A 63 -18.67 -5.69 -4.53
C LEU A 63 -19.34 -5.53 -3.15
N VAL A 64 -20.15 -4.51 -2.98
CA VAL A 64 -20.85 -4.25 -1.70
C VAL A 64 -21.76 -5.42 -1.30
N LYS A 65 -22.38 -6.06 -2.28
CA LYS A 65 -23.26 -7.21 -2.05
C LYS A 65 -22.50 -8.46 -1.60
N ASN A 66 -21.31 -8.71 -2.18
CA ASN A 66 -20.59 -9.98 -2.05
C ASN A 66 -19.37 -9.91 -1.11
N MET A 67 -18.91 -8.74 -0.76
CA MET A 67 -17.80 -8.55 0.18
C MET A 67 -18.35 -8.35 1.59
N GLU A 68 -18.30 -9.39 2.40
CA GLU A 68 -18.61 -9.29 3.83
C GLU A 68 -17.50 -8.51 4.55
N LEU A 69 -17.93 -7.58 5.41
CA LEU A 69 -17.01 -6.76 6.19
C LEU A 69 -16.84 -7.34 7.60
N GLU A 70 -15.66 -7.87 7.87
CA GLU A 70 -15.26 -8.27 9.21
C GLU A 70 -14.73 -7.05 9.97
N LEU A 71 -15.50 -6.60 10.96
CA LEU A 71 -15.15 -5.41 11.76
C LEU A 71 -14.46 -5.81 13.06
N SER A 72 -13.55 -4.94 13.53
CA SER A 72 -12.98 -5.08 14.85
C SER A 72 -14.07 -5.09 15.93
N PRO A 73 -13.94 -5.91 17.00
CA PRO A 73 -14.83 -5.82 18.16
C PRO A 73 -14.86 -4.44 18.83
N THR A 74 -13.80 -3.66 18.61
CA THR A 74 -13.64 -2.29 19.11
C THR A 74 -13.80 -1.25 18.01
N TRP A 75 -14.68 -1.52 17.03
CA TRP A 75 -14.94 -0.58 15.94
C TRP A 75 -15.33 0.79 16.48
N ASP A 76 -14.72 1.84 15.94
CA ASP A 76 -14.83 3.22 16.43
C ASP A 76 -16.11 3.97 15.99
N GLY A 77 -17.01 3.27 15.29
CA GLY A 77 -18.29 3.83 14.82
C GLY A 77 -18.21 4.60 13.50
N ARG A 78 -17.04 4.66 12.83
CA ARG A 78 -16.95 5.17 11.45
C ARG A 78 -17.86 4.39 10.51
N SER A 79 -18.22 4.99 9.39
CA SER A 79 -18.93 4.25 8.34
C SER A 79 -18.09 3.04 7.89
N LYS A 80 -18.65 1.86 8.03
CA LYS A 80 -18.01 0.63 7.53
C LYS A 80 -17.84 0.61 6.01
N THR A 81 -18.59 1.44 5.28
CA THR A 81 -18.54 1.51 3.81
C THR A 81 -17.22 2.04 3.28
N VAL A 82 -16.42 2.76 4.10
CA VAL A 82 -15.05 3.16 3.74
C VAL A 82 -14.16 1.96 3.42
N SER A 83 -14.45 0.78 3.98
CA SER A 83 -13.67 -0.44 3.74
C SER A 83 -13.69 -0.89 2.28
N TYR A 84 -14.77 -0.64 1.55
CA TYR A 84 -14.83 -0.95 0.11
C TYR A 84 -13.90 -0.06 -0.69
N MET A 85 -13.83 1.22 -0.33
CA MET A 85 -12.90 2.17 -0.95
C MET A 85 -11.44 1.84 -0.61
N GLU A 86 -11.18 1.46 0.62
CA GLU A 86 -9.86 1.01 1.08
C GLU A 86 -9.41 -0.25 0.31
N ALA A 87 -10.27 -1.27 0.21
CA ALA A 87 -9.99 -2.49 -0.53
C ALA A 87 -9.67 -2.19 -2.00
N PHE A 88 -10.49 -1.39 -2.67
CA PHE A 88 -10.30 -1.05 -4.07
C PHE A 88 -9.09 -0.14 -4.29
N GLY A 89 -8.97 0.97 -3.56
CA GLY A 89 -7.93 1.97 -3.78
C GLY A 89 -6.51 1.43 -3.55
N ARG A 90 -6.31 0.73 -2.44
CA ARG A 90 -4.99 0.15 -2.11
C ARG A 90 -4.63 -0.99 -3.06
N LEU A 91 -5.62 -1.82 -3.43
CA LEU A 91 -5.42 -2.85 -4.45
C LEU A 91 -4.94 -2.23 -5.76
N MET A 92 -5.63 -1.20 -6.25
CA MET A 92 -5.31 -0.59 -7.54
C MET A 92 -3.94 0.07 -7.55
N ALA A 93 -3.52 0.73 -6.47
CA ALA A 93 -2.17 1.27 -6.36
C ALA A 93 -1.08 0.19 -6.47
N GLY A 94 -1.30 -0.96 -5.82
CA GLY A 94 -0.38 -2.10 -5.90
C GLY A 94 -0.41 -2.82 -7.25
N LEU A 95 -1.57 -2.89 -7.89
CA LEU A 95 -1.79 -3.61 -9.13
C LEU A 95 -1.31 -2.83 -10.37
N ALA A 96 -1.39 -1.49 -10.33
CA ALA A 96 -1.13 -0.63 -11.48
C ALA A 96 0.21 -0.87 -12.18
N PRO A 97 1.36 -1.02 -11.48
CA PRO A 97 2.64 -1.30 -12.16
C PRO A 97 2.65 -2.61 -12.94
N TRP A 98 1.92 -3.62 -12.45
CA TRP A 98 1.82 -4.91 -13.14
C TRP A 98 0.91 -4.80 -14.37
N LEU A 99 -0.20 -4.08 -14.28
CA LEU A 99 -1.09 -3.81 -15.42
C LEU A 99 -0.43 -2.93 -16.49
N ALA A 100 0.58 -2.14 -16.13
CA ALA A 100 1.34 -1.31 -17.07
C ALA A 100 2.33 -2.10 -17.93
N LEU A 101 2.61 -3.37 -17.61
CA LEU A 101 3.50 -4.21 -18.40
C LEU A 101 2.92 -4.44 -19.81
N PRO A 102 3.80 -4.60 -20.84
CA PRO A 102 3.36 -4.90 -22.18
C PRO A 102 2.46 -6.13 -22.26
N GLU A 103 1.55 -6.13 -23.21
CA GLU A 103 0.72 -7.31 -23.50
C GLU A 103 1.60 -8.46 -24.00
N ASP A 104 1.25 -9.69 -23.60
CA ASP A 104 1.88 -10.92 -24.06
C ASP A 104 0.87 -12.07 -24.02
N ASP A 105 1.18 -13.18 -24.69
CA ASP A 105 0.31 -14.36 -24.81
C ASP A 105 0.50 -15.38 -23.68
N THR A 106 1.31 -15.06 -22.68
CA THR A 106 1.53 -15.92 -21.51
C THR A 106 0.26 -16.04 -20.67
N GLN A 107 0.23 -17.01 -19.77
CA GLN A 107 -0.86 -17.10 -18.78
C GLN A 107 -0.95 -15.85 -17.93
N GLU A 108 0.19 -15.30 -17.53
CA GLU A 108 0.27 -14.04 -16.80
C GLU A 108 -0.28 -12.85 -17.60
N GLY A 109 0.06 -12.75 -18.89
CA GLY A 109 -0.48 -11.73 -19.79
C GLY A 109 -1.99 -11.79 -19.94
N LYS A 110 -2.56 -12.99 -20.04
CA LYS A 110 -4.02 -13.19 -20.06
C LYS A 110 -4.69 -12.77 -18.76
N GLN A 111 -4.08 -13.07 -17.62
CA GLN A 111 -4.57 -12.63 -16.31
C GLN A 111 -4.54 -11.10 -16.19
N ARG A 112 -3.45 -10.44 -16.60
CA ARG A 112 -3.37 -8.97 -16.61
C ARG A 112 -4.46 -8.36 -17.48
N LYS A 113 -4.66 -8.88 -18.69
CA LYS A 113 -5.71 -8.39 -19.59
C LYS A 113 -7.10 -8.49 -18.96
N GLN A 114 -7.42 -9.62 -18.37
CA GLN A 114 -8.70 -9.83 -17.69
C GLN A 114 -8.89 -8.84 -16.52
N LEU A 115 -7.86 -8.68 -15.68
CA LEU A 115 -7.94 -7.75 -14.56
C LEU A 115 -8.04 -6.30 -15.03
N LEU A 116 -7.39 -5.93 -16.12
CA LEU A 116 -7.48 -4.60 -16.71
C LEU A 116 -8.91 -4.29 -17.19
N GLU A 117 -9.55 -5.23 -17.88
CA GLU A 117 -10.94 -5.10 -18.31
C GLU A 117 -11.90 -4.89 -17.11
N TRP A 118 -11.71 -5.65 -16.03
CA TRP A 118 -12.48 -5.48 -14.80
C TRP A 118 -12.16 -4.18 -14.08
N ALA A 119 -10.89 -3.79 -14.02
CA ALA A 119 -10.46 -2.54 -13.38
C ALA A 119 -11.13 -1.32 -14.02
N LEU A 120 -11.16 -1.23 -15.34
CA LEU A 120 -11.79 -0.10 -16.05
C LEU A 120 -13.29 0.01 -15.73
N LYS A 121 -14.01 -1.11 -15.69
CA LYS A 121 -15.42 -1.14 -15.28
C LYS A 121 -15.59 -0.79 -13.81
N SER A 122 -14.68 -1.27 -12.96
CA SER A 122 -14.68 -0.97 -11.52
C SER A 122 -14.47 0.52 -11.24
N TYR A 123 -13.57 1.17 -11.97
CA TYR A 123 -13.42 2.63 -11.86
C TYR A 123 -14.68 3.37 -12.26
N ALA A 124 -15.36 2.96 -13.32
CA ALA A 124 -16.64 3.58 -13.70
C ALA A 124 -17.70 3.41 -12.60
N ASN A 125 -17.81 2.21 -12.00
CA ASN A 125 -18.72 1.97 -10.89
C ASN A 125 -18.35 2.76 -9.63
N ALA A 126 -17.06 2.94 -9.36
CA ALA A 126 -16.56 3.64 -8.18
C ALA A 126 -17.06 5.09 -8.05
N VAL A 127 -17.28 5.75 -9.18
CA VAL A 127 -17.68 7.17 -9.25
C VAL A 127 -19.06 7.40 -9.89
N ASN A 128 -19.77 6.33 -10.26
CA ASN A 128 -21.14 6.46 -10.78
C ASN A 128 -22.14 6.46 -9.62
N PRO A 129 -22.85 7.58 -9.35
CA PRO A 129 -23.81 7.66 -8.24
C PRO A 129 -24.97 6.64 -8.35
N ASP A 130 -25.26 6.14 -9.55
CA ASP A 130 -26.31 5.15 -9.79
C ASP A 130 -25.81 3.71 -9.62
N SER A 131 -24.50 3.51 -9.42
CA SER A 131 -23.95 2.18 -9.19
C SER A 131 -24.14 1.73 -7.75
N PRO A 132 -24.52 0.45 -7.50
CA PRO A 132 -24.51 -0.11 -6.15
C PRO A 132 -23.12 -0.08 -5.48
N ASP A 133 -22.05 -0.01 -6.26
CA ASP A 133 -20.68 0.04 -5.81
C ASP A 133 -20.08 1.46 -5.87
N TYR A 134 -20.93 2.50 -5.91
CA TYR A 134 -20.47 3.88 -5.72
C TYR A 134 -19.77 4.00 -4.37
N LEU A 135 -18.52 4.46 -4.38
CA LEU A 135 -17.70 4.50 -3.18
C LEU A 135 -18.07 5.66 -2.25
N GLU A 136 -17.65 5.53 -1.00
CA GLU A 136 -17.91 6.55 0.03
C GLU A 136 -16.90 7.70 -0.06
N TRP A 137 -17.26 8.75 -0.81
CA TRP A 137 -16.37 9.92 -1.03
C TRP A 137 -16.58 11.05 -0.01
N LYS A 138 -17.71 11.10 0.69
CA LYS A 138 -18.20 12.37 1.25
C LYS A 138 -18.28 12.46 2.77
N ARG A 139 -18.49 11.38 3.49
CA ARG A 139 -18.87 11.44 4.92
C ARG A 139 -17.70 11.53 5.87
N GLU A 140 -16.60 10.87 5.56
CA GLU A 140 -15.50 10.62 6.48
C GLU A 140 -14.22 11.35 6.03
N GLY A 141 -13.18 11.33 6.88
CA GLY A 141 -11.83 11.73 6.51
C GLY A 141 -11.07 10.61 5.78
N GLN A 142 -11.33 9.36 6.12
CA GLN A 142 -10.67 8.18 5.54
C GLN A 142 -10.68 8.13 3.99
N PRO A 143 -11.75 8.52 3.29
CA PRO A 143 -11.74 8.61 1.83
C PRO A 143 -10.60 9.40 1.22
N LEU A 144 -10.03 10.39 1.92
CA LEU A 144 -8.84 11.10 1.44
C LEU A 144 -7.64 10.17 1.24
N VAL A 145 -7.45 9.24 2.18
CA VAL A 145 -6.36 8.26 2.15
C VAL A 145 -6.52 7.34 0.94
N ASP A 146 -7.68 6.74 0.80
CA ASP A 146 -7.92 5.71 -0.20
C ASP A 146 -8.09 6.29 -1.60
N ALA A 147 -8.61 7.52 -1.72
CA ALA A 147 -8.59 8.31 -2.95
C ALA A 147 -7.17 8.60 -3.43
N ALA A 148 -6.24 8.88 -2.52
CA ALA A 148 -4.85 9.10 -2.88
C ALA A 148 -4.21 7.85 -3.49
N TYR A 149 -4.57 6.66 -3.02
CA TYR A 149 -4.14 5.40 -3.65
C TYR A 149 -4.79 5.18 -5.02
N ILE A 150 -6.05 5.58 -5.20
CA ILE A 150 -6.70 5.56 -6.53
C ILE A 150 -5.97 6.51 -7.48
N ALA A 151 -5.73 7.76 -7.08
CA ALA A 151 -4.98 8.72 -7.87
C ALA A 151 -3.57 8.23 -8.22
N ASN A 152 -2.89 7.60 -7.24
CA ASN A 152 -1.59 6.99 -7.41
C ASN A 152 -1.60 5.87 -8.47
N SER A 153 -2.64 5.04 -8.52
CA SER A 153 -2.79 4.02 -9.56
C SER A 153 -2.87 4.61 -10.96
N PHE A 154 -3.56 5.72 -11.14
CA PHE A 154 -3.62 6.44 -12.42
C PHE A 154 -2.27 7.05 -12.81
N LEU A 155 -1.50 7.56 -11.85
CA LEU A 155 -0.16 8.09 -12.10
C LEU A 155 0.83 6.99 -12.50
N ARG A 156 0.71 5.79 -11.91
CA ARG A 156 1.57 4.63 -12.20
C ARG A 156 1.30 3.97 -13.56
N ALA A 157 0.05 3.99 -14.00
CA ALA A 157 -0.36 3.34 -15.25
C ALA A 157 -1.35 4.21 -16.04
N PRO A 158 -0.98 5.44 -16.43
CA PRO A 158 -1.92 6.38 -17.06
C PRO A 158 -2.51 5.85 -18.36
N LYS A 159 -1.71 5.21 -19.19
CA LYS A 159 -2.14 4.65 -20.48
C LYS A 159 -3.14 3.52 -20.34
N GLN A 160 -3.01 2.72 -19.30
CA GLN A 160 -3.87 1.56 -19.07
C GLN A 160 -5.11 1.89 -18.24
N LEU A 161 -4.98 2.80 -17.25
CA LEU A 161 -6.02 2.99 -16.25
C LEU A 161 -6.76 4.31 -16.35
N TRP A 162 -6.11 5.39 -16.82
CA TRP A 162 -6.74 6.70 -16.95
C TRP A 162 -7.20 7.02 -18.37
N GLU A 163 -6.31 6.90 -19.35
CA GLU A 163 -6.60 7.29 -20.74
C GLU A 163 -7.80 6.58 -21.35
N PRO A 164 -8.04 5.25 -21.09
CA PRO A 164 -9.16 4.52 -21.67
C PRO A 164 -10.52 4.82 -21.04
N LEU A 165 -10.58 5.51 -19.88
CA LEU A 165 -11.85 5.87 -19.25
C LEU A 165 -12.61 6.87 -20.12
N ASP A 166 -13.94 6.78 -20.11
CA ASP A 166 -14.78 7.78 -20.77
C ASP A 166 -14.74 9.14 -20.05
N ASP A 167 -15.10 10.20 -20.75
CA ASP A 167 -14.99 11.57 -20.25
C ASP A 167 -15.88 11.81 -19.02
N ALA A 168 -17.05 11.18 -18.95
CA ALA A 168 -17.94 11.32 -17.79
C ALA A 168 -17.32 10.70 -16.53
N THR A 169 -16.72 9.52 -16.67
CA THR A 169 -16.00 8.84 -15.58
C THR A 169 -14.79 9.69 -15.14
N LYS A 170 -13.99 10.20 -16.07
CA LYS A 170 -12.86 11.09 -15.76
C LYS A 170 -13.31 12.34 -15.01
N GLN A 171 -14.36 13.01 -15.48
CA GLN A 171 -14.88 14.22 -14.84
C GLN A 171 -15.38 13.94 -13.43
N ARG A 172 -16.08 12.82 -13.20
CA ARG A 172 -16.53 12.42 -11.87
C ARG A 172 -15.35 12.20 -10.91
N PHE A 173 -14.27 11.54 -11.35
CA PHE A 173 -13.06 11.40 -10.51
C PHE A 173 -12.46 12.76 -10.16
N ILE A 174 -12.33 13.66 -11.12
CA ILE A 174 -11.82 15.03 -10.87
C ILE A 174 -12.69 15.73 -9.82
N GLU A 175 -14.00 15.64 -9.91
CA GLU A 175 -14.94 16.27 -8.97
C GLU A 175 -14.86 15.64 -7.57
N GLU A 176 -14.81 14.31 -7.47
CA GLU A 176 -14.68 13.62 -6.16
C GLU A 176 -13.33 13.94 -5.50
N PHE A 177 -12.23 13.97 -6.26
CA PHE A 177 -10.92 14.34 -5.72
C PHE A 177 -10.90 15.80 -5.24
N LYS A 178 -11.44 16.74 -6.00
CA LYS A 178 -11.61 18.15 -5.56
C LYS A 178 -12.52 18.26 -4.34
N GLY A 179 -13.56 17.44 -4.28
CA GLY A 179 -14.47 17.37 -3.13
C GLY A 179 -13.77 16.99 -1.82
N LEU A 180 -12.68 16.24 -1.88
CA LEU A 180 -11.89 15.86 -0.72
C LEU A 180 -11.02 16.98 -0.13
N ARG A 181 -10.93 18.14 -0.81
CA ARG A 181 -10.32 19.36 -0.23
C ARG A 181 -11.00 19.82 1.06
N ARG A 182 -12.24 19.38 1.32
CA ARG A 182 -12.96 19.58 2.59
C ARG A 182 -12.30 18.93 3.81
N VAL A 183 -11.51 17.88 3.60
CA VAL A 183 -10.81 17.20 4.68
C VAL A 183 -9.62 18.05 5.13
N PRO A 184 -9.50 18.33 6.44
CA PRO A 184 -8.39 19.11 6.96
C PRO A 184 -7.04 18.49 6.63
N GLN A 185 -6.04 19.33 6.39
CA GLN A 185 -4.65 18.88 6.22
C GLN A 185 -4.05 18.57 7.59
N PHE A 186 -4.21 17.34 8.06
CA PHE A 186 -3.60 16.90 9.30
C PHE A 186 -2.07 16.90 9.20
N SER A 187 -1.40 17.44 10.20
CA SER A 187 0.06 17.53 10.28
C SER A 187 0.71 16.16 10.58
N THR A 188 0.55 15.22 9.66
CA THR A 188 1.09 13.85 9.65
C THR A 188 1.39 13.44 8.21
N ASN A 189 1.68 12.14 7.98
CA ASN A 189 1.78 11.58 6.63
C ASN A 189 0.54 11.90 5.74
N TRP A 190 -0.60 12.26 6.33
CA TRP A 190 -1.82 12.63 5.61
C TRP A 190 -1.65 13.83 4.68
N LEU A 191 -0.65 14.67 4.91
CA LEU A 191 -0.30 15.74 3.97
C LEU A 191 0.05 15.20 2.58
N LEU A 192 0.67 14.01 2.53
CA LEU A 192 1.02 13.39 1.24
C LEU A 192 -0.20 12.84 0.50
N PHE A 193 -1.27 12.45 1.19
CA PHE A 193 -2.52 12.10 0.52
C PHE A 193 -3.15 13.32 -0.16
N CYS A 194 -3.15 14.47 0.52
CA CYS A 194 -3.60 15.72 -0.09
C CYS A 194 -2.74 16.05 -1.33
N ALA A 195 -1.42 16.01 -1.18
CA ALA A 195 -0.49 16.33 -2.26
C ALA A 195 -0.61 15.36 -3.45
N MET A 196 -0.85 14.07 -3.20
CA MET A 196 -1.04 13.06 -4.25
C MET A 196 -2.26 13.37 -5.12
N LEU A 197 -3.40 13.74 -4.51
CA LEU A 197 -4.60 14.13 -5.25
C LEU A 197 -4.34 15.36 -6.11
N GLU A 198 -3.74 16.40 -5.55
CA GLU A 198 -3.44 17.63 -6.28
C GLU A 198 -2.40 17.40 -7.39
N THR A 199 -1.42 16.54 -7.15
CA THR A 199 -0.43 16.11 -8.15
C THR A 199 -1.10 15.38 -9.32
N PHE A 200 -2.06 14.50 -9.04
CA PHE A 200 -2.84 13.84 -10.08
C PHE A 200 -3.66 14.88 -10.87
N LEU A 201 -4.39 15.78 -10.20
CA LEU A 201 -5.16 16.85 -10.86
C LEU A 201 -4.28 17.70 -11.77
N ALA A 202 -3.10 18.12 -11.30
CA ALA A 202 -2.10 18.82 -12.11
C ALA A 202 -1.65 17.97 -13.32
N SER A 203 -1.51 16.65 -13.13
CA SER A 203 -1.03 15.74 -14.17
C SER A 203 -1.99 15.63 -15.35
N VAL A 204 -3.29 15.76 -15.11
CA VAL A 204 -4.35 15.67 -16.13
C VAL A 204 -4.82 17.03 -16.62
N GLY A 205 -4.20 18.14 -16.18
CA GLY A 205 -4.55 19.49 -16.59
C GLY A 205 -5.85 20.03 -15.96
N ALA A 206 -6.31 19.40 -14.87
CA ALA A 206 -7.42 19.91 -14.08
C ALA A 206 -6.96 21.03 -13.15
N ASP A 207 -7.93 21.78 -12.61
CA ASP A 207 -7.66 22.76 -11.56
C ASP A 207 -7.13 22.06 -10.30
N TYR A 208 -5.95 22.48 -9.83
CA TYR A 208 -5.25 21.92 -8.68
C TYR A 208 -4.77 23.01 -7.74
N ASP A 209 -4.50 22.64 -6.50
CA ASP A 209 -4.02 23.53 -5.44
C ASP A 209 -2.51 23.29 -5.21
N GLU A 210 -1.70 24.21 -5.78
CA GLU A 210 -0.25 24.17 -5.66
C GLU A 210 0.24 24.36 -4.22
N ASP A 211 -0.48 25.15 -3.42
CA ASP A 211 -0.11 25.41 -2.03
C ASP A 211 -0.22 24.13 -1.17
N ARG A 212 -1.21 23.28 -1.44
CA ARG A 212 -1.34 21.99 -0.76
C ARG A 212 -0.16 21.07 -1.04
N ILE A 213 0.30 21.02 -2.28
CA ILE A 213 1.49 20.24 -2.67
C ILE A 213 2.74 20.80 -1.98
N SER A 214 2.99 22.09 -2.17
CA SER A 214 4.18 22.77 -1.64
C SER A 214 4.24 22.72 -0.13
N TYR A 215 3.11 22.86 0.55
CA TYR A 215 3.03 22.75 2.00
C TYR A 215 3.38 21.34 2.48
N ALA A 216 2.80 20.31 1.86
CA ALA A 216 3.08 18.92 2.21
C ALA A 216 4.56 18.59 2.06
N LEU A 217 5.15 18.91 0.90
CA LEU A 217 6.56 18.61 0.64
C LEU A 217 7.49 19.31 1.64
N ARG A 218 7.25 20.59 1.94
CA ARG A 218 8.05 21.32 2.95
C ARG A 218 7.91 20.72 4.35
N LYS A 219 6.70 20.33 4.75
CA LYS A 219 6.47 19.74 6.08
C LYS A 219 7.14 18.39 6.25
N ILE A 220 7.11 17.55 5.24
CA ILE A 220 7.83 16.27 5.27
C ILE A 220 9.35 16.53 5.42
N GLU A 221 9.93 17.50 4.69
CA GLU A 221 11.34 17.86 4.87
C GLU A 221 11.67 18.40 6.27
N GLU A 222 10.78 19.19 6.87
CA GLU A 222 10.94 19.66 8.26
C GLU A 222 10.97 18.51 9.29
N TRP A 223 10.37 17.38 8.97
CA TRP A 223 10.29 16.20 9.85
C TRP A 223 11.39 15.16 9.56
N TYR A 224 12.35 15.49 8.73
CA TYR A 224 13.50 14.62 8.50
C TYR A 224 14.36 14.50 9.76
N VAL A 225 14.63 13.26 10.20
CA VAL A 225 15.35 12.97 11.46
C VAL A 225 16.73 12.34 11.27
N GLY A 226 17.17 12.14 10.04
CA GLY A 226 18.46 11.53 9.70
C GLY A 226 18.33 10.12 9.13
N ASP A 227 19.39 9.60 8.55
CA ASP A 227 19.51 8.23 8.00
C ASP A 227 18.35 7.78 7.08
N GLY A 228 17.77 8.72 6.32
CA GLY A 228 16.65 8.45 5.43
C GLY A 228 15.29 8.33 6.12
N TRP A 229 15.20 8.66 7.42
CA TRP A 229 13.95 8.57 8.17
C TRP A 229 13.28 9.91 8.36
N TYR A 230 11.96 9.87 8.38
CA TYR A 230 11.08 11.01 8.63
C TYR A 230 10.18 10.69 9.80
N SER A 231 9.97 11.67 10.69
CA SER A 231 8.93 11.56 11.72
C SER A 231 7.54 11.68 11.08
N ASP A 232 6.56 10.96 11.59
CA ASP A 232 5.17 11.13 11.17
C ASP A 232 4.51 12.29 11.93
N GLY A 233 4.87 13.49 11.51
CA GLY A 233 4.38 14.73 12.09
C GLY A 233 5.39 15.44 13.00
N PRO A 234 4.99 16.58 13.61
CA PRO A 234 5.87 17.45 14.38
C PRO A 234 6.29 16.86 15.74
N ARG A 235 5.55 15.89 16.26
CA ARG A 235 5.98 15.08 17.41
C ARG A 235 6.68 13.86 16.84
N PHE A 236 7.87 13.55 17.39
CA PHE A 236 8.61 12.40 16.97
C PHE A 236 7.75 11.14 17.04
N ALA A 237 7.45 10.57 15.87
CA ALA A 237 6.77 9.30 15.70
C ALA A 237 7.56 8.48 14.67
N PHE A 238 8.01 7.32 15.10
CA PHE A 238 8.86 6.44 14.32
C PHE A 238 8.13 5.12 14.08
N ASP A 239 7.46 5.04 12.95
CA ASP A 239 6.58 3.93 12.63
C ASP A 239 6.69 3.47 11.17
N TYR A 240 5.92 2.47 10.81
CA TYR A 240 5.95 1.87 9.47
C TYR A 240 5.42 2.80 8.37
N TYR A 241 4.74 3.90 8.69
CA TYR A 241 4.28 4.86 7.67
C TYR A 241 5.44 5.54 6.95
N ASN A 242 6.63 5.54 7.53
CA ASN A 242 7.84 6.00 6.83
C ASN A 242 8.02 5.23 5.51
N SER A 243 7.87 3.89 5.52
CA SER A 243 8.03 3.03 4.35
C SER A 243 6.75 2.85 3.53
N PHE A 244 5.57 2.88 4.17
CA PHE A 244 4.30 2.61 3.49
C PHE A 244 3.69 3.83 2.82
N VAL A 245 3.97 5.04 3.33
CA VAL A 245 3.36 6.28 2.86
C VAL A 245 4.40 7.32 2.51
N ILE A 246 5.29 7.68 3.46
CA ILE A 246 6.13 8.87 3.32
C ILE A 246 7.09 8.69 2.12
N HIS A 247 7.92 7.66 2.13
CA HIS A 247 8.88 7.44 1.04
C HIS A 247 8.19 7.26 -0.32
N PRO A 248 7.27 6.29 -0.50
CA PRO A 248 6.73 6.03 -1.83
C PRO A 248 5.94 7.21 -2.39
N MET A 249 5.07 7.85 -1.60
CA MET A 249 4.27 8.95 -2.11
C MET A 249 5.10 10.22 -2.35
N TYR A 250 6.07 10.50 -1.48
CA TYR A 250 6.94 11.65 -1.67
C TYR A 250 7.76 11.53 -2.96
N VAL A 251 8.36 10.37 -3.21
CA VAL A 251 9.13 10.09 -4.43
C VAL A 251 8.24 10.23 -5.67
N GLU A 252 7.09 9.59 -5.68
CA GLU A 252 6.18 9.62 -6.83
C GLU A 252 5.64 11.02 -7.13
N ILE A 253 5.28 11.79 -6.11
CA ILE A 253 4.88 13.19 -6.28
C ILE A 253 6.01 13.99 -6.95
N LEU A 254 7.23 13.86 -6.46
CA LEU A 254 8.38 14.59 -7.03
C LEU A 254 8.70 14.16 -8.47
N GLU A 255 8.63 12.87 -8.78
CA GLU A 255 8.88 12.36 -10.14
C GLU A 255 7.84 12.89 -11.14
N VAL A 256 6.56 12.87 -10.78
CA VAL A 256 5.48 13.41 -11.62
C VAL A 256 5.65 14.90 -11.85
N LEU A 257 5.95 15.67 -10.80
CA LEU A 257 6.10 17.12 -10.88
C LEU A 257 7.35 17.53 -11.65
N ALA A 258 8.49 16.83 -11.47
CA ALA A 258 9.72 17.06 -12.23
C ALA A 258 9.51 16.88 -13.73
N GLY A 259 8.72 15.87 -14.12
CA GLY A 259 8.36 15.61 -15.51
C GLY A 259 7.46 16.70 -16.12
N LYS A 260 6.70 17.42 -15.31
CA LYS A 260 5.70 18.41 -15.76
C LYS A 260 6.17 19.87 -15.73
N LYS A 261 7.28 20.18 -15.05
CA LYS A 261 7.80 21.55 -14.83
C LYS A 261 6.78 22.53 -14.22
N THR A 262 5.73 22.03 -13.59
CA THR A 262 4.63 22.80 -13.02
C THR A 262 4.96 23.41 -11.67
N ILE A 263 5.77 22.72 -10.88
CA ILE A 263 6.21 23.15 -9.54
C ILE A 263 7.74 23.09 -9.50
N ASN A 264 8.36 24.04 -8.82
CA ASN A 264 9.81 24.05 -8.64
C ASN A 264 10.24 22.98 -7.64
N THR A 265 10.66 21.82 -8.17
CA THR A 265 11.10 20.67 -7.36
C THR A 265 12.61 20.67 -7.04
N LYS A 266 13.37 21.65 -7.52
CA LYS A 266 14.85 21.67 -7.35
C LYS A 266 15.31 21.62 -5.89
N GLY A 267 14.56 22.21 -4.97
CA GLY A 267 14.85 22.18 -3.54
C GLY A 267 14.70 20.78 -2.88
N PHE A 268 14.01 19.84 -3.55
CA PHE A 268 13.71 18.50 -3.01
C PHE A 268 14.58 17.38 -3.60
N GLU A 269 15.49 17.68 -4.54
CA GLU A 269 16.41 16.68 -5.11
C GLU A 269 17.24 15.92 -4.04
N PRO A 270 17.72 16.55 -2.95
CA PRO A 270 18.41 15.83 -1.90
C PRO A 270 17.55 14.77 -1.20
N ALA A 271 16.24 14.99 -1.09
CA ALA A 271 15.30 14.03 -0.51
C ALA A 271 15.22 12.74 -1.33
N LEU A 272 15.12 12.86 -2.66
CA LEU A 272 15.12 11.67 -3.54
C LEU A 272 16.37 10.80 -3.32
N LYS A 273 17.54 11.41 -3.20
CA LYS A 273 18.78 10.68 -2.92
C LYS A 273 18.78 9.99 -1.54
N ARG A 274 18.18 10.63 -0.54
CA ARG A 274 18.05 10.03 0.81
C ARG A 274 17.11 8.83 0.80
N MET A 275 16.00 8.92 0.06
CA MET A 275 14.98 7.89 0.00
C MET A 275 15.36 6.68 -0.87
N GLN A 276 16.39 6.81 -1.71
CA GLN A 276 16.93 5.72 -2.53
C GLN A 276 17.97 4.84 -1.77
N ARG A 277 18.37 5.21 -0.58
CA ARG A 277 19.31 4.46 0.27
C ARG A 277 18.61 3.49 1.20
#